data_5ecf87cbadaaf30adea0efb3cd425f79
#
_entry.id   5ecf87cbadaaf30adea0efb3cd425f79
#
_cell.length_a   1.000
_cell.length_b   1.000
_cell.length_c   1.000
_cell.angle_alpha   90.00
_cell.angle_beta   90.00
_cell.angle_gamma   90.00
#
_symmetry.space_group_name_H-M   'P 1'
#
loop_
_entity.id
_entity.type
_entity.pdbx_description
1 polymer ?
#
loop_
_entity_poly.entity_id
_entity_poly.type
_entity_poly.pdbx_seq_one_letter_code
_entity_poly.pdbx_strand_id
1 'polypeptide(L)'
;GEARPYAWVAARAGSPRAVRAAGTALARNPVPLVVPCHRVLRSDGSLGGYSLIGPPVKRALLGLERRTPLLEGCTGTRVVCRLGCPHLARVRPEHRVVFATVADARSVGYRACRVCHPGRATQTGRR
;
A
#
# COMPACT_ATOMS: atom_id res chain seq x y z
N GLY A 1 -13.16 -0.01 0.85
CA GLY A 1 -11.82 0.15 1.16
C GLY A 1 -10.89 0.75 0.11
N GLU A 2 -10.97 2.07 -0.13
CA GLU A 2 -9.97 2.77 -0.95
C GLU A 2 -8.82 3.24 -0.08
N ALA A 3 -7.57 3.04 -0.54
CA ALA A 3 -6.40 3.69 0.03
C ALA A 3 -6.14 5.02 -0.67
N ARG A 4 -5.65 6.00 0.09
CA ARG A 4 -5.32 7.33 -0.41
C ARG A 4 -3.95 7.76 0.11
N PRO A 5 -3.20 8.59 -0.63
CA PRO A 5 -1.92 9.10 -0.13
C PRO A 5 -2.13 10.19 0.93
N TYR A 6 -1.13 10.37 1.80
CA TYR A 6 -1.13 11.46 2.79
C TYR A 6 -1.31 12.85 2.15
N ALA A 7 -0.76 13.04 0.95
CA ALA A 7 -0.95 14.28 0.18
C ALA A 7 -2.42 14.55 -0.17
N TRP A 8 -3.19 13.51 -0.47
CA TRP A 8 -4.63 13.63 -0.73
C TRP A 8 -5.37 14.05 0.54
N VAL A 9 -5.02 13.48 1.70
CA VAL A 9 -5.61 13.85 3.00
C VAL A 9 -5.34 15.33 3.31
N ALA A 10 -4.10 15.77 3.14
CA ALA A 10 -3.71 17.16 3.35
C ALA A 10 -4.49 18.12 2.44
N ALA A 11 -4.62 17.78 1.16
CA ALA A 11 -5.38 18.57 0.18
C ALA A 11 -6.87 18.65 0.55
N ARG A 12 -7.48 17.54 0.93
CA ARG A 12 -8.90 17.49 1.37
C ARG A 12 -9.14 18.26 2.65
N ALA A 13 -8.15 18.35 3.53
CA ALA A 13 -8.19 19.18 4.73
C ALA A 13 -7.95 20.69 4.47
N GLY A 14 -7.81 21.09 3.19
CA GLY A 14 -7.60 22.49 2.82
C GLY A 14 -6.15 22.98 2.94
N SER A 15 -5.21 22.10 3.21
CA SER A 15 -3.79 22.44 3.40
C SER A 15 -2.87 21.50 2.62
N PRO A 16 -2.79 21.61 1.27
CA PRO A 16 -2.05 20.65 0.44
C PRO A 16 -0.56 20.51 0.78
N ARG A 17 0.03 21.55 1.37
CA ARG A 17 1.44 21.55 1.79
C ARG A 17 1.68 20.88 3.15
N ALA A 18 0.62 20.61 3.92
CA ALA A 18 0.71 20.13 5.29
C ALA A 18 0.73 18.58 5.38
N VAL A 19 1.45 17.91 4.48
CA VAL A 19 1.48 16.45 4.41
C VAL A 19 2.03 15.81 5.69
N ARG A 20 3.06 16.40 6.30
CA ARG A 20 3.61 15.93 7.58
C ARG A 20 2.61 16.10 8.73
N ALA A 21 1.90 17.24 8.78
CA ALA A 21 0.88 17.47 9.78
C ALA A 21 -0.28 16.49 9.65
N ALA A 22 -0.69 16.15 8.43
CA ALA A 22 -1.68 15.10 8.19
C ALA A 22 -1.20 13.74 8.73
N GLY A 23 0.05 13.37 8.50
CA GLY A 23 0.65 12.17 9.05
C GLY A 23 0.66 12.16 10.58
N THR A 24 1.03 13.28 11.21
CA THR A 24 1.02 13.43 12.68
C THR A 24 -0.39 13.32 13.25
N ALA A 25 -1.38 13.95 12.61
CA ALA A 25 -2.77 13.87 13.04
C ALA A 25 -3.31 12.44 12.96
N LEU A 26 -3.02 11.73 11.87
CA LEU A 26 -3.40 10.33 11.70
C LEU A 26 -2.71 9.40 12.72
N ALA A 27 -1.47 9.69 13.07
CA ALA A 27 -0.73 8.96 14.09
C ALA A 27 -1.35 9.11 15.50
N ARG A 28 -2.08 10.16 15.73
CA ARG A 28 -2.80 10.43 17.00
C ARG A 28 -4.27 10.02 16.97
N ASN A 29 -4.69 9.25 15.97
CA ASN A 29 -6.05 8.78 15.83
C ASN A 29 -6.48 7.98 17.09
N PRO A 30 -7.48 8.44 17.85
CA PRO A 30 -7.90 7.77 19.10
C PRO A 30 -8.82 6.57 18.84
N VAL A 31 -9.34 6.41 17.63
CA VAL A 31 -10.32 5.38 17.26
C VAL A 31 -9.92 4.68 15.94
N PRO A 32 -8.80 3.95 15.93
CA PRO A 32 -8.39 3.19 14.75
C PRO A 32 -9.50 2.24 14.31
N LEU A 33 -9.55 1.90 13.04
CA LEU A 33 -10.59 1.16 12.33
C LEU A 33 -11.86 1.96 12.06
N VAL A 34 -12.41 2.66 13.03
CA VAL A 34 -13.58 3.57 12.82
C VAL A 34 -13.16 4.75 11.94
N VAL A 35 -12.07 5.42 12.32
CA VAL A 35 -11.37 6.34 11.44
C VAL A 35 -10.20 5.58 10.79
N PRO A 36 -10.32 5.17 9.52
CA PRO A 36 -9.45 4.17 8.93
C PRO A 36 -8.09 4.74 8.49
N CYS A 37 -7.28 5.17 9.45
CA CYS A 37 -5.96 5.72 9.21
C CYS A 37 -4.99 4.72 8.55
N HIS A 38 -5.24 3.43 8.67
CA HIS A 38 -4.49 2.39 7.97
C HIS A 38 -4.64 2.43 6.44
N ARG A 39 -5.69 3.09 5.92
CA ARG A 39 -5.92 3.28 4.47
C ARG A 39 -5.12 4.44 3.88
N VAL A 40 -4.37 5.18 4.69
CA VAL A 40 -3.52 6.27 4.22
C VAL A 40 -2.09 5.78 4.02
N LEU A 41 -1.59 5.95 2.81
CA LEU A 41 -0.29 5.48 2.36
C LEU A 41 0.59 6.65 1.91
N ARG A 42 1.88 6.41 1.74
CA ARG A 42 2.77 7.40 1.09
C ARG A 42 2.47 7.46 -0.41
N SER A 43 2.83 8.58 -1.04
CA SER A 43 2.62 8.78 -2.48
C SER A 43 3.40 7.81 -3.37
N ASP A 44 4.50 7.24 -2.86
CA ASP A 44 5.28 6.19 -3.53
C ASP A 44 4.69 4.77 -3.36
N GLY A 45 3.55 4.65 -2.65
CA GLY A 45 2.89 3.38 -2.36
C GLY A 45 3.42 2.65 -1.12
N SER A 46 4.43 3.18 -0.43
CA SER A 46 4.90 2.61 0.84
C SER A 46 3.87 2.83 1.96
N LEU A 47 3.87 1.93 2.95
CA LEU A 47 2.88 1.96 4.03
C LEU A 47 2.95 3.21 4.89
N GLY A 48 4.12 3.81 5.04
CA GLY A 48 4.34 4.82 6.07
C GLY A 48 4.29 4.24 7.49
N GLY A 49 4.33 5.12 8.48
CA GLY A 49 4.20 4.71 9.88
C GLY A 49 2.77 4.26 10.23
N TYR A 50 2.66 3.43 11.24
CA TYR A 50 1.41 3.09 11.91
C TYR A 50 1.69 3.02 13.40
N SER A 51 1.36 4.09 14.10
CA SER A 51 1.93 4.42 15.41
C SER A 51 1.54 3.49 16.55
N LEU A 52 0.35 2.89 16.48
CA LEU A 52 -0.16 2.11 17.62
C LEU A 52 0.26 0.64 17.58
N ILE A 53 0.36 0.04 16.42
CA ILE A 53 0.49 -1.41 16.28
C ILE A 53 1.52 -1.81 15.21
N GLY A 54 2.14 -0.84 14.56
CA GLY A 54 3.21 -1.03 13.58
C GLY A 54 2.76 -1.40 12.16
N PRO A 55 3.68 -1.29 11.21
CA PRO A 55 3.43 -1.54 9.78
C PRO A 55 2.88 -2.92 9.43
N PRO A 56 3.24 -4.03 10.12
CA PRO A 56 2.69 -5.35 9.83
C PRO A 56 1.17 -5.43 10.00
N VAL A 57 0.62 -4.78 11.02
CA VAL A 57 -0.83 -4.76 11.26
C VAL A 57 -1.53 -3.92 10.21
N LYS A 58 -0.97 -2.77 9.84
CA LYS A 58 -1.49 -1.94 8.75
C LYS A 58 -1.58 -2.73 7.44
N ARG A 59 -0.56 -3.51 7.11
CA ARG A 59 -0.55 -4.39 5.95
C ARG A 59 -1.64 -5.45 6.01
N ALA A 60 -1.80 -6.11 7.15
CA ALA A 60 -2.81 -7.13 7.37
C ALA A 60 -4.23 -6.56 7.21
N LEU A 61 -4.52 -5.41 7.79
CA LEU A 61 -5.81 -4.73 7.67
C LEU A 61 -6.13 -4.37 6.22
N LEU A 62 -5.17 -3.81 5.49
CA LEU A 62 -5.33 -3.50 4.07
C LEU A 62 -5.60 -4.76 3.24
N GLY A 63 -4.96 -5.87 3.57
CA GLY A 63 -5.18 -7.17 2.92
C GLY A 63 -6.58 -7.71 3.15
N LEU A 64 -7.08 -7.61 4.38
CA LEU A 64 -8.43 -8.07 4.76
C LEU A 64 -9.55 -7.25 4.11
N GLU A 65 -9.36 -5.95 4.00
CA GLU A 65 -10.38 -5.03 3.47
C GLU A 65 -10.51 -5.05 1.96
N ARG A 66 -9.51 -5.55 1.24
CA ARG A 66 -9.48 -5.51 -0.22
C ARG A 66 -9.98 -6.80 -0.82
N ARG A 67 -10.90 -6.68 -1.77
CA ARG A 67 -11.33 -7.78 -2.64
C ARG A 67 -10.26 -8.17 -3.65
N THR A 68 -9.38 -7.24 -4.01
CA THR A 68 -8.20 -7.49 -4.83
C THR A 68 -6.98 -7.64 -3.94
N PRO A 69 -6.15 -8.65 -4.16
CA PRO A 69 -4.94 -8.82 -3.37
C PRO A 69 -4.05 -7.57 -3.50
N LEU A 70 -3.48 -7.16 -2.38
CA LEU A 70 -2.46 -6.12 -2.37
C LEU A 70 -1.28 -6.55 -3.24
N LEU A 71 -0.68 -5.56 -3.86
CA LEU A 71 0.55 -5.73 -4.62
C LEU A 71 1.71 -5.19 -3.80
N GLU A 72 2.85 -5.85 -3.86
CA GLU A 72 4.09 -5.36 -3.27
C GLU A 72 5.16 -5.17 -4.35
N GLY A 73 5.84 -4.04 -4.30
CA GLY A 73 6.98 -3.74 -5.17
C GLY A 73 8.30 -3.79 -4.42
N CYS A 74 9.36 -4.13 -5.13
CA CYS A 74 10.73 -4.01 -4.64
C CYS A 74 11.33 -2.68 -5.09
N THR A 75 11.79 -1.86 -4.14
CA THR A 75 12.38 -0.53 -4.44
C THR A 75 13.65 -0.62 -5.29
N GLY A 76 14.46 -1.66 -5.09
CA GLY A 76 15.70 -1.86 -5.82
C GLY A 76 15.49 -2.29 -7.27
N THR A 77 14.59 -3.25 -7.51
CA THR A 77 14.36 -3.82 -8.85
C THR A 77 13.24 -3.14 -9.63
N ARG A 78 12.44 -2.31 -8.97
CA ARG A 78 11.24 -1.67 -9.52
C ARG A 78 10.25 -2.68 -10.13
N VAL A 79 10.14 -3.85 -9.52
CA VAL A 79 9.20 -4.91 -9.92
C VAL A 79 8.07 -4.98 -8.92
N VAL A 80 6.83 -4.94 -9.41
CA VAL A 80 5.62 -5.15 -8.60
C VAL A 80 5.11 -6.58 -8.77
N CYS A 81 4.78 -7.21 -7.64
CA CYS A 81 4.36 -8.60 -7.53
C CYS A 81 3.04 -8.73 -6.78
N ARG A 82 2.36 -9.86 -6.92
CA ARG A 82 1.30 -10.28 -5.99
C ARG A 82 1.92 -10.70 -4.66
N LEU A 83 1.17 -10.52 -3.57
CA LEU A 83 1.56 -11.09 -2.28
C LEU A 83 1.82 -12.60 -2.41
N GLY A 84 2.85 -13.06 -1.71
CA GLY A 84 3.27 -14.47 -1.77
C GLY A 84 4.08 -14.85 -3.00
N CYS A 85 4.42 -13.92 -3.87
CA CYS A 85 5.31 -14.19 -4.99
C CYS A 85 6.71 -14.59 -4.52
N PRO A 86 7.32 -15.67 -5.06
CA PRO A 86 8.67 -16.09 -4.67
C PRO A 86 9.73 -15.00 -4.83
N HIS A 87 9.57 -14.10 -5.78
CA HIS A 87 10.46 -12.95 -5.94
C HIS A 87 10.48 -12.02 -4.72
N LEU A 88 9.34 -11.86 -4.04
CA LEU A 88 9.25 -11.02 -2.84
C LEU A 88 9.84 -11.70 -1.60
N ALA A 89 9.88 -13.02 -1.56
CA ALA A 89 10.40 -13.76 -0.41
C ALA A 89 11.86 -13.39 -0.09
N ARG A 90 12.62 -12.99 -1.10
CA ARG A 90 14.03 -12.60 -0.98
C ARG A 90 14.24 -11.09 -0.74
N VAL A 91 13.18 -10.29 -0.78
CA VAL A 91 13.24 -8.85 -0.59
C VAL A 91 13.03 -8.54 0.88
N ARG A 92 13.94 -7.79 1.49
CA ARG A 92 13.81 -7.35 2.87
C ARG A 92 12.58 -6.44 3.03
N PRO A 93 11.88 -6.49 4.17
CA PRO A 93 10.68 -5.69 4.42
C PRO A 93 10.87 -4.19 4.19
N GLU A 94 12.02 -3.63 4.55
CA GLU A 94 12.35 -2.22 4.38
C GLU A 94 12.44 -1.77 2.91
N HIS A 95 12.62 -2.72 1.99
CA HIS A 95 12.66 -2.49 0.54
C HIS A 95 11.35 -2.83 -0.16
N ARG A 96 10.27 -3.08 0.58
CA ARG A 96 8.95 -3.38 0.03
C ARG A 96 8.04 -2.16 0.12
N VAL A 97 7.34 -1.90 -0.97
CA VAL A 97 6.32 -0.86 -1.07
C VAL A 97 5.00 -1.50 -1.49
N VAL A 98 3.89 -0.97 -1.01
CA VAL A 98 2.55 -1.52 -1.28
C VAL A 98 1.83 -0.68 -2.30
N PHE A 99 1.21 -1.34 -3.27
CA PHE A 99 0.39 -0.71 -4.28
C PHE A 99 -1.03 -1.25 -4.24
N ALA A 100 -1.97 -0.39 -4.55
CA ALA A 100 -3.37 -0.74 -4.70
C ALA A 100 -3.61 -1.49 -6.02
N THR A 101 -3.01 -0.99 -7.09
CA THR A 101 -3.19 -1.49 -8.45
C THR A 101 -1.87 -1.54 -9.19
N VAL A 102 -1.83 -2.30 -10.28
CA VAL A 102 -0.68 -2.29 -11.20
C VAL A 102 -0.53 -0.93 -11.87
N ALA A 103 -1.63 -0.22 -12.11
CA ALA A 103 -1.60 1.12 -12.68
C ALA A 103 -0.87 2.10 -11.77
N ASP A 104 -1.17 2.07 -10.46
CA ASP A 104 -0.48 2.91 -9.48
C ASP A 104 1.03 2.61 -9.44
N ALA A 105 1.40 1.33 -9.45
CA ALA A 105 2.80 0.94 -9.49
C ALA A 105 3.51 1.44 -10.75
N ARG A 106 2.85 1.33 -11.91
CA ARG A 106 3.41 1.81 -13.18
C ARG A 106 3.60 3.33 -13.21
N SER A 107 2.68 4.09 -12.64
CA SER A 107 2.77 5.56 -12.60
C SER A 107 4.02 6.08 -11.89
N VAL A 108 4.57 5.28 -10.97
CA VAL A 108 5.82 5.58 -10.24
C VAL A 108 7.01 4.73 -10.71
N GLY A 109 6.94 4.16 -11.91
CA GLY A 109 8.06 3.52 -12.58
C GLY A 109 8.30 2.05 -12.24
N TYR A 110 7.29 1.34 -11.69
CA TYR A 110 7.38 -0.11 -11.49
C TYR A 110 6.85 -0.89 -12.68
N ARG A 111 7.46 -2.03 -12.96
CA ARG A 111 7.00 -2.99 -13.96
C ARG A 111 6.37 -4.22 -13.32
N ALA A 112 5.41 -4.81 -13.99
CA ALA A 112 4.79 -6.05 -13.52
C ALA A 112 5.77 -7.23 -13.53
N CYS A 113 5.72 -8.03 -12.48
CA CYS A 113 6.52 -9.25 -12.38
C CYS A 113 6.13 -10.26 -13.47
N ARG A 114 7.14 -10.84 -14.11
CA ARG A 114 6.94 -11.86 -15.17
C ARG A 114 6.60 -13.26 -14.65
N VAL A 115 6.75 -13.49 -13.35
CA VAL A 115 6.46 -14.78 -12.71
C VAL A 115 5.01 -14.84 -12.23
N CYS A 116 4.58 -13.85 -11.45
CA CYS A 116 3.22 -13.85 -10.90
C CYS A 116 2.21 -13.05 -11.73
N HIS A 117 2.64 -12.33 -12.75
CA HIS A 117 1.80 -11.55 -13.68
C HIS A 117 0.70 -10.74 -12.97
N PRO A 118 1.04 -9.80 -12.06
CA PRO A 118 0.04 -8.97 -11.43
C PRO A 118 -0.70 -8.16 -12.51
N GLY A 119 -2.03 -8.06 -12.38
CA GLY A 119 -2.88 -7.39 -13.37
C GLY A 119 -3.49 -8.30 -14.44
N ARG A 120 -3.05 -9.54 -14.59
CA ARG A 120 -3.84 -10.56 -15.27
C ARG A 120 -4.88 -11.10 -14.30
N ALA A 121 -6.16 -11.14 -14.69
CA ALA A 121 -7.18 -11.81 -13.92
C ALA A 121 -6.70 -13.24 -13.63
N THR A 122 -6.63 -13.62 -12.36
CA THR A 122 -6.53 -15.03 -12.00
C THR A 122 -7.85 -15.64 -12.45
N GLN A 123 -7.81 -16.48 -13.48
CA GLN A 123 -8.84 -17.47 -13.64
C GLN A 123 -8.76 -18.33 -12.38
N THR A 124 -9.56 -17.98 -11.37
CA THR A 124 -9.91 -18.91 -10.31
C THR A 124 -10.61 -20.07 -11.01
N GLY A 125 -9.85 -21.13 -11.21
CA GLY A 125 -10.39 -22.37 -11.69
C GLY A 125 -11.55 -22.75 -10.79
N ARG A 126 -12.76 -22.75 -11.33
CA ARG A 126 -13.85 -23.52 -10.79
C ARG A 126 -13.34 -24.96 -10.68
N ARG A 127 -13.26 -25.43 -9.50
CA ARG A 127 -13.48 -26.84 -9.20
C ARG A 127 -14.73 -26.95 -8.35
#